data_1746d9619fc068d0cc52854d10f2194b
#
_entry.id   1746d9619fc068d0cc52854d10f2194b
#
_cell.length_a   1.000
_cell.length_b   1.000
_cell.length_c   1.000
_cell.angle_alpha   90.00
_cell.angle_beta   90.00
_cell.angle_gamma   90.00
#
_symmetry.space_group_name_H-M   'P 1'
#
loop_
_entity.id
_entity.type
_entity.pdbx_description
1 polymer ?
#
loop_
_entity_poly.entity_id
_entity_poly.type
_entity_poly.pdbx_seq_one_letter_code
_entity_poly.pdbx_strand_id
1 'polypeptide(L)'
;MVADIVFAVSALVCIISGICIVSQKNPVYSVVFMLPLFLAMTMIFVLLQATFLAAIQMIVYGGAILVVFLFVIMLINLQPDELRDDFSLLPYTVTSVAIGMLGAMIVLFVRTGTSIQMEAAFKAPAADKAGNVFGTIESISMPLFRQQMVPFELASVLIVVAILGAVLLSKKRV
;
A
#
# COMPACT_ATOMS: atom_id res chain seq x y z
N MET A 1 -6.15 18.02 16.51
CA MET A 1 -4.85 17.92 17.23
C MET A 1 -4.36 16.49 17.35
N VAL A 2 -5.07 15.55 18.02
CA VAL A 2 -4.59 14.14 18.13
C VAL A 2 -4.55 13.46 16.75
N ALA A 3 -5.58 13.61 15.93
CA ALA A 3 -5.64 13.03 14.58
C ALA A 3 -4.50 13.53 13.67
N ASP A 4 -4.19 14.83 13.74
CA ASP A 4 -3.11 15.44 12.94
C ASP A 4 -1.74 14.89 13.33
N ILE A 5 -1.52 14.68 14.64
CA ILE A 5 -0.29 14.07 15.15
C ILE A 5 -0.17 12.63 14.68
N VAL A 6 -1.25 11.84 14.80
CA VAL A 6 -1.27 10.44 14.36
C VAL A 6 -1.06 10.35 12.84
N PHE A 7 -1.67 11.25 12.07
CA PHE A 7 -1.44 11.34 10.62
C PHE A 7 0.01 11.65 10.28
N ALA A 8 0.59 12.68 10.93
CA ALA A 8 1.97 13.09 10.68
C ALA A 8 2.97 11.97 11.01
N VAL A 9 2.76 11.28 12.15
CA VAL A 9 3.60 10.14 12.54
C VAL A 9 3.45 8.98 11.55
N SER A 10 2.24 8.63 11.16
CA SER A 10 1.99 7.55 10.19
C SER A 10 2.58 7.88 8.82
N ALA A 11 2.41 9.10 8.35
CA ALA A 11 3.02 9.56 7.10
C ALA A 11 4.55 9.51 7.14
N LEU A 12 5.16 9.93 8.25
CA LEU A 12 6.60 9.85 8.45
C LEU A 12 7.10 8.40 8.42
N VAL A 13 6.40 7.49 9.10
CA VAL A 13 6.72 6.05 9.09
C VAL A 13 6.60 5.48 7.67
N CYS A 14 5.57 5.84 6.90
CA CYS A 14 5.43 5.42 5.50
C CYS A 14 6.62 5.88 4.65
N ILE A 15 7.04 7.14 4.78
CA ILE A 15 8.15 7.71 4.01
C ILE A 15 9.47 7.03 4.38
N ILE A 16 9.77 6.91 5.66
CA ILE A 16 11.00 6.26 6.15
C ILE A 16 11.05 4.80 5.71
N SER A 17 9.95 4.06 5.90
CA SER A 17 9.86 2.66 5.49
C SER A 17 10.02 2.50 3.98
N GLY A 18 9.40 3.37 3.18
CA GLY A 18 9.55 3.37 1.72
C GLY A 18 11.00 3.59 1.28
N ILE A 19 11.70 4.54 1.88
CA ILE A 19 13.13 4.78 1.62
C ILE A 19 13.95 3.56 2.04
N CYS A 20 13.68 2.99 3.21
CA CYS A 20 14.37 1.80 3.69
C CYS A 20 14.17 0.59 2.75
N ILE A 21 12.96 0.36 2.24
CA ILE A 21 12.65 -0.74 1.29
C ILE A 21 13.56 -0.67 0.07
N VAL A 22 13.70 0.52 -0.53
CA VAL A 22 14.49 0.70 -1.76
C VAL A 22 15.99 0.70 -1.48
N SER A 23 16.41 1.15 -0.29
CA SER A 23 17.83 1.30 0.06
C SER A 23 18.49 0.00 0.52
N GLN A 24 17.71 -1.03 0.86
CA GLN A 24 18.26 -2.30 1.33
C GLN A 24 18.87 -3.12 0.19
N LYS A 25 20.08 -3.61 0.42
CA LYS A 25 20.74 -4.54 -0.50
C LYS A 25 20.19 -5.98 -0.39
N ASN A 26 19.76 -6.36 0.81
CA ASN A 26 19.20 -7.69 1.05
C ASN A 26 17.66 -7.63 0.90
N PRO A 27 17.08 -8.38 -0.06
CA PRO A 27 15.65 -8.35 -0.33
C PRO A 27 14.79 -8.81 0.86
N VAL A 28 15.32 -9.64 1.77
CA VAL A 28 14.60 -10.05 2.98
C VAL A 28 14.35 -8.85 3.90
N TYR A 29 15.35 -7.99 4.10
CA TYR A 29 15.18 -6.77 4.90
C TYR A 29 14.23 -5.77 4.22
N SER A 30 14.26 -5.67 2.88
CA SER A 30 13.29 -4.84 2.14
C SER A 30 11.85 -5.26 2.44
N VAL A 31 11.56 -6.55 2.42
CA VAL A 31 10.22 -7.06 2.75
C VAL A 31 9.85 -6.83 4.22
N VAL A 32 10.79 -6.98 5.14
CA VAL A 32 10.54 -6.66 6.56
C VAL A 32 10.14 -5.20 6.75
N PHE A 33 10.75 -4.26 6.00
CA PHE A 33 10.37 -2.84 6.04
C PHE A 33 9.00 -2.54 5.39
N MET A 34 8.43 -3.44 4.59
CA MET A 34 7.05 -3.30 4.13
C MET A 34 6.02 -3.47 5.25
N LEU A 35 6.36 -4.18 6.33
CA LEU A 35 5.43 -4.39 7.46
C LEU A 35 5.08 -3.07 8.16
N PRO A 36 6.03 -2.26 8.67
CA PRO A 36 5.70 -0.96 9.27
C PRO A 36 5.04 0.00 8.27
N LEU A 37 5.36 -0.07 6.96
CA LEU A 37 4.69 0.71 5.94
C LEU A 37 3.20 0.36 5.86
N PHE A 38 2.83 -0.91 5.82
CA PHE A 38 1.43 -1.34 5.75
C PHE A 38 0.66 -1.04 7.03
N LEU A 39 1.31 -1.16 8.20
CA LEU A 39 0.72 -0.74 9.48
C LEU A 39 0.41 0.76 9.49
N ALA A 40 1.34 1.58 9.05
CA ALA A 40 1.15 3.02 8.99
C ALA A 40 0.05 3.42 7.97
N MET A 41 -0.01 2.75 6.80
CA MET A 41 -1.11 2.94 5.85
C MET A 41 -2.47 2.55 6.45
N THR A 42 -2.52 1.46 7.21
CA THR A 42 -3.74 1.05 7.92
C THR A 42 -4.22 2.14 8.88
N MET A 43 -3.30 2.74 9.64
CA MET A 43 -3.63 3.85 10.54
C MET A 43 -4.17 5.07 9.78
N ILE A 44 -3.62 5.38 8.61
CA ILE A 44 -4.13 6.45 7.75
C ILE A 44 -5.54 6.13 7.27
N PHE A 45 -5.84 4.90 6.85
CA PHE A 45 -7.20 4.49 6.47
C PHE A 45 -8.19 4.58 7.63
N VAL A 46 -7.78 4.22 8.85
CA VAL A 46 -8.61 4.40 10.05
C VAL A 46 -8.91 5.87 10.30
N LEU A 47 -7.90 6.75 10.18
CA LEU A 47 -8.11 8.20 10.33
C LEU A 47 -9.08 8.76 9.29
N LEU A 48 -9.03 8.24 8.06
CA LEU A 48 -9.95 8.60 6.97
C LEU A 48 -11.35 7.97 7.11
N GLN A 49 -11.62 7.28 8.24
CA GLN A 49 -12.86 6.54 8.48
C GLN A 49 -13.15 5.43 7.45
N ALA A 50 -12.17 5.04 6.65
CA ALA A 50 -12.26 3.96 5.68
C ALA A 50 -11.99 2.60 6.36
N THR A 51 -12.86 2.22 7.30
CA THR A 51 -12.67 1.07 8.19
C THR A 51 -12.58 -0.26 7.44
N PHE A 52 -13.35 -0.43 6.37
CA PHE A 52 -13.29 -1.62 5.52
C PHE A 52 -11.95 -1.72 4.78
N LEU A 53 -11.44 -0.61 4.23
CA LEU A 53 -10.12 -0.59 3.59
C LEU A 53 -9.00 -0.88 4.59
N ALA A 54 -9.10 -0.33 5.79
CA ALA A 54 -8.14 -0.59 6.86
C ALA A 54 -8.08 -2.08 7.22
N ALA A 55 -9.23 -2.75 7.31
CA ALA A 55 -9.31 -4.18 7.58
C ALA A 55 -8.68 -5.02 6.45
N ILE A 56 -8.98 -4.70 5.17
CA ILE A 56 -8.38 -5.38 4.02
C ILE A 56 -6.87 -5.13 3.97
N GLN A 57 -6.41 -3.91 4.24
CA GLN A 57 -4.99 -3.58 4.28
C GLN A 57 -4.23 -4.48 5.26
N MET A 58 -4.78 -4.70 6.46
CA MET A 58 -4.16 -5.57 7.46
C MET A 58 -4.23 -7.05 7.09
N ILE A 59 -5.40 -7.55 6.71
CA ILE A 59 -5.63 -8.99 6.52
C ILE A 59 -4.96 -9.47 5.22
N VAL A 60 -5.18 -8.74 4.13
CA VAL A 60 -4.72 -9.17 2.79
C VAL A 60 -3.28 -8.74 2.55
N TYR A 61 -2.98 -7.44 2.67
CA TYR A 61 -1.64 -6.94 2.37
C TYR A 61 -0.63 -7.31 3.45
N GLY A 62 -0.93 -7.05 4.72
CA GLY A 62 -0.03 -7.36 5.83
C GLY A 62 0.02 -8.84 6.18
N GLY A 63 -1.12 -9.53 6.16
CA GLY A 63 -1.22 -10.92 6.56
C GLY A 63 -0.92 -11.92 5.43
N ALA A 64 -1.60 -11.83 4.30
CA ALA A 64 -1.47 -12.83 3.25
C ALA A 64 -0.32 -12.52 2.29
N ILE A 65 -0.33 -11.36 1.63
CA ILE A 65 0.61 -11.04 0.55
C ILE A 65 2.04 -10.89 1.10
N LEU A 66 2.21 -10.12 2.17
CA LEU A 66 3.54 -9.87 2.74
C LEU A 66 4.19 -11.15 3.22
N VAL A 67 3.42 -12.02 3.92
CA VAL A 67 3.94 -13.26 4.47
C VAL A 67 4.36 -14.22 3.36
N VAL A 68 3.51 -14.39 2.32
CA VAL A 68 3.87 -15.23 1.17
C VAL A 68 5.10 -14.67 0.45
N PHE A 69 5.18 -13.36 0.27
CA PHE A 69 6.32 -12.71 -0.37
C PHE A 69 7.62 -12.90 0.42
N LEU A 70 7.55 -12.81 1.76
CA LEU A 70 8.68 -13.11 2.64
C LEU A 70 9.17 -14.55 2.49
N PHE A 71 8.24 -15.52 2.47
CA PHE A 71 8.59 -16.92 2.26
C PHE A 71 9.24 -17.16 0.90
N VAL A 72 8.72 -16.57 -0.15
CA VAL A 72 9.28 -16.72 -1.50
C VAL A 72 10.71 -16.20 -1.56
N ILE A 73 10.98 -15.00 -1.04
CA ILE A 73 12.32 -14.41 -1.03
C ILE A 73 13.28 -15.23 -0.17
N MET A 74 12.82 -15.73 0.96
CA MET A 74 13.65 -16.58 1.82
C MET A 74 13.99 -17.93 1.16
N LEU A 75 13.07 -18.50 0.36
CA LEU A 75 13.33 -19.76 -0.36
C LEU A 75 14.26 -19.61 -1.56
N ILE A 76 14.25 -18.44 -2.22
CA ILE A 76 15.13 -18.18 -3.37
C ILE A 76 16.60 -18.05 -2.93
N ASN A 77 16.85 -17.76 -1.64
CA ASN A 77 18.20 -17.66 -1.05
C ASN A 77 19.18 -16.82 -1.90
N LEU A 78 18.76 -15.62 -2.27
CA LEU A 78 19.58 -14.68 -3.03
C LEU A 78 20.82 -14.29 -2.19
N GLN A 79 21.98 -14.73 -2.62
CA GLN A 79 23.24 -14.35 -1.96
C GLN A 79 23.57 -12.89 -2.30
N PRO A 80 24.01 -12.08 -1.31
CA PRO A 80 24.35 -10.67 -1.54
C PRO A 80 25.41 -10.45 -2.60
N ASP A 81 26.27 -11.44 -2.85
CA ASP A 81 27.36 -11.34 -3.85
C ASP A 81 26.86 -11.48 -5.30
N GLU A 82 25.75 -12.15 -5.54
CA GLU A 82 25.13 -12.26 -6.87
C GLU A 82 24.37 -10.98 -7.27
N LEU A 83 24.05 -10.13 -6.30
CA LEU A 83 23.38 -8.83 -6.50
C LEU A 83 24.38 -7.66 -6.69
N ARG A 84 25.67 -7.97 -6.78
CA ARG A 84 26.75 -7.01 -7.02
C ARG A 84 26.94 -6.72 -8.51
N ASP A 85 25.90 -6.34 -9.21
CA ASP A 85 26.09 -5.65 -10.46
C ASP A 85 26.50 -4.19 -10.17
N ASP A 86 27.49 -3.72 -10.94
CA ASP A 86 28.12 -2.39 -10.86
C ASP A 86 27.17 -1.20 -11.15
N PHE A 87 25.93 -1.27 -10.72
CA PHE A 87 24.95 -0.18 -10.79
C PHE A 87 25.15 0.81 -9.64
N SER A 88 26.37 1.32 -9.51
CA SER A 88 26.72 2.25 -8.42
C SER A 88 26.01 3.61 -8.51
N LEU A 89 25.38 3.96 -9.63
CA LEU A 89 24.69 5.24 -9.81
C LEU A 89 23.17 5.14 -9.67
N LEU A 90 22.57 3.96 -9.86
CA LEU A 90 21.12 3.76 -9.82
C LEU A 90 20.48 4.10 -8.46
N PRO A 91 21.03 3.67 -7.30
CA PRO A 91 20.44 4.04 -6.02
C PRO A 91 20.49 5.54 -5.75
N TYR A 92 21.53 6.23 -6.18
CA TYR A 92 21.63 7.70 -6.00
C TYR A 92 20.64 8.46 -6.88
N THR A 93 20.42 8.03 -8.13
CA THR A 93 19.45 8.65 -9.03
C THR A 93 18.01 8.38 -8.56
N VAL A 94 17.66 7.16 -8.18
CA VAL A 94 16.34 6.84 -7.63
C VAL A 94 16.06 7.61 -6.35
N THR A 95 17.04 7.68 -5.44
CA THR A 95 16.89 8.43 -4.19
C THR A 95 16.75 9.94 -4.44
N SER A 96 17.52 10.52 -5.37
CA SER A 96 17.41 11.93 -5.71
C SER A 96 16.09 12.29 -6.37
N VAL A 97 15.57 11.43 -7.27
CA VAL A 97 14.25 11.60 -7.88
C VAL A 97 13.15 11.48 -6.83
N ALA A 98 13.22 10.52 -5.91
CA ALA A 98 12.26 10.37 -4.81
C ALA A 98 12.25 11.60 -3.88
N ILE A 99 13.41 12.12 -3.52
CA ILE A 99 13.53 13.34 -2.72
C ILE A 99 12.99 14.55 -3.49
N GLY A 100 13.28 14.66 -4.79
CA GLY A 100 12.76 15.72 -5.65
C GLY A 100 11.24 15.69 -5.78
N MET A 101 10.64 14.51 -5.96
CA MET A 101 9.18 14.32 -5.98
C MET A 101 8.53 14.66 -4.64
N LEU A 102 9.13 14.22 -3.53
CA LEU A 102 8.66 14.58 -2.18
C LEU A 102 8.73 16.09 -1.95
N GLY A 103 9.84 16.73 -2.33
CA GLY A 103 9.98 18.18 -2.25
C GLY A 103 8.95 18.92 -3.10
N ALA A 104 8.73 18.50 -4.35
CA ALA A 104 7.71 19.06 -5.22
C ALA A 104 6.31 18.86 -4.64
N MET A 105 6.01 17.72 -4.08
CA MET A 105 4.72 17.41 -3.45
C MET A 105 4.48 18.27 -2.20
N ILE A 106 5.51 18.47 -1.37
CA ILE A 106 5.44 19.38 -0.21
C ILE A 106 5.21 20.82 -0.68
N VAL A 107 5.93 21.29 -1.69
CA VAL A 107 5.76 22.65 -2.25
C VAL A 107 4.36 22.83 -2.83
N LEU A 108 3.85 21.85 -3.58
CA LEU A 108 2.48 21.88 -4.08
C LEU A 108 1.47 21.88 -2.92
N PHE A 109 1.68 21.06 -1.91
CA PHE A 109 0.82 21.02 -0.73
C PHE A 109 0.81 22.37 0.02
N VAL A 110 1.97 22.98 0.21
CA VAL A 110 2.08 24.29 0.86
C VAL A 110 1.48 25.41 -0.01
N ARG A 111 1.65 25.35 -1.34
CA ARG A 111 1.08 26.38 -2.24
C ARG A 111 -0.43 26.25 -2.46
N THR A 112 -0.94 25.04 -2.57
CA THR A 112 -2.38 24.78 -2.81
C THR A 112 -3.14 24.47 -1.53
N GLY A 113 -2.45 24.01 -0.51
CA GLY A 113 -3.02 23.21 0.56
C GLY A 113 -3.41 23.94 1.81
N THR A 114 -3.27 25.22 1.88
CA THR A 114 -3.81 25.95 3.03
C THR A 114 -5.34 26.03 3.05
N SER A 115 -5.98 25.59 1.97
CA SER A 115 -7.44 25.56 1.87
C SER A 115 -8.06 24.15 1.79
N ILE A 116 -7.27 23.10 1.69
CA ILE A 116 -7.81 21.76 1.93
C ILE A 116 -8.06 21.71 3.43
N GLN A 117 -9.30 21.96 3.80
CA GLN A 117 -9.75 21.82 5.17
C GLN A 117 -9.58 20.34 5.53
N MET A 118 -8.41 19.99 6.03
CA MET A 118 -8.13 18.68 6.61
C MET A 118 -9.19 18.35 7.67
N GLU A 119 -9.67 19.37 8.34
CA GLU A 119 -10.81 19.32 9.25
C GLU A 119 -12.12 18.83 8.60
N ALA A 120 -12.33 19.09 7.32
CA ALA A 120 -13.49 18.56 6.59
C ALA A 120 -13.30 17.08 6.18
N ALA A 121 -12.08 16.66 5.95
CA ALA A 121 -11.77 15.25 5.66
C ALA A 121 -11.87 14.36 6.91
N PHE A 122 -11.62 14.94 8.09
CA PHE A 122 -11.76 14.25 9.39
C PHE A 122 -13.13 14.47 10.04
N LYS A 123 -13.99 15.32 9.49
CA LYS A 123 -15.40 15.42 9.91
C LYS A 123 -16.12 14.14 9.53
N ALA A 124 -17.08 13.78 10.38
CA ALA A 124 -17.90 12.56 10.29
C ALA A 124 -18.19 12.17 8.84
N PRO A 125 -18.02 10.89 8.48
CA PRO A 125 -18.17 10.41 7.12
C PRO A 125 -19.53 10.84 6.59
N ALA A 126 -19.53 11.45 5.40
CA ALA A 126 -20.77 11.80 4.72
C ALA A 126 -21.59 10.52 4.55
N ALA A 127 -22.77 10.49 5.16
CA ALA A 127 -23.69 9.41 4.91
C ALA A 127 -24.16 9.53 3.45
N ASP A 128 -24.19 8.40 2.76
CA ASP A 128 -24.81 8.24 1.46
C ASP A 128 -26.30 8.62 1.54
N LYS A 129 -26.94 8.92 0.40
CA LYS A 129 -28.39 9.17 0.29
C LYS A 129 -29.27 8.04 0.89
N ALA A 130 -28.69 6.85 1.06
CA ALA A 130 -29.31 5.70 1.73
C ALA A 130 -29.01 5.65 3.25
N GLY A 131 -28.30 6.63 3.82
CA GLY A 131 -27.93 6.65 5.23
C GLY A 131 -26.70 5.80 5.60
N ASN A 132 -26.03 5.21 4.61
CA ASN A 132 -24.84 4.41 4.85
C ASN A 132 -23.63 5.30 5.11
N VAL A 133 -22.90 5.02 6.18
CA VAL A 133 -21.70 5.76 6.54
C VAL A 133 -20.56 5.38 5.57
N PHE A 134 -19.89 6.39 5.01
CA PHE A 134 -18.76 6.17 4.12
C PHE A 134 -17.67 5.29 4.76
N GLY A 135 -17.04 4.41 3.98
CA GLY A 135 -15.96 3.55 4.45
C GLY A 135 -16.40 2.27 5.15
N THR A 136 -17.71 2.06 5.36
CA THR A 136 -18.26 0.80 5.85
C THR A 136 -18.40 -0.22 4.73
N ILE A 137 -18.59 -1.49 5.08
CA ILE A 137 -18.78 -2.57 4.11
C ILE A 137 -20.03 -2.34 3.25
N GLU A 138 -21.11 -1.80 3.82
CA GLU A 138 -22.36 -1.52 3.12
C GLU A 138 -22.18 -0.42 2.06
N SER A 139 -21.42 0.63 2.38
CA SER A 139 -21.16 1.74 1.45
C SER A 139 -20.35 1.34 0.24
N ILE A 140 -19.56 0.27 0.34
CA ILE A 140 -18.73 -0.26 -0.76
C ILE A 140 -19.47 -1.37 -1.51
N SER A 141 -20.16 -2.27 -0.81
CA SER A 141 -20.83 -3.41 -1.43
C SER A 141 -21.97 -3.01 -2.35
N MET A 142 -22.80 -2.04 -1.96
CA MET A 142 -23.94 -1.61 -2.79
C MET A 142 -23.52 -1.04 -4.15
N PRO A 143 -22.60 -0.07 -4.26
CA PRO A 143 -22.10 0.38 -5.55
C PRO A 143 -21.38 -0.72 -6.34
N LEU A 144 -20.62 -1.59 -5.66
CA LEU A 144 -19.87 -2.67 -6.29
C LEU A 144 -20.81 -3.62 -7.07
N PHE A 145 -21.91 -4.06 -6.45
CA PHE A 145 -22.84 -5.01 -7.07
C PHE A 145 -23.90 -4.36 -7.95
N ARG A 146 -24.18 -3.05 -7.81
CA ARG A 146 -25.19 -2.37 -8.63
C ARG A 146 -24.60 -1.57 -9.80
N GLN A 147 -23.44 -0.94 -9.61
CA GLN A 147 -22.87 -0.03 -10.61
C GLN A 147 -21.57 -0.56 -11.22
N GLN A 148 -20.83 -1.40 -10.49
CA GLN A 148 -19.52 -1.91 -10.90
C GLN A 148 -19.50 -3.45 -11.03
N MET A 149 -20.62 -4.02 -11.49
CA MET A 149 -20.75 -5.48 -11.62
C MET A 149 -19.74 -6.07 -12.61
N VAL A 150 -19.51 -5.40 -13.74
CA VAL A 150 -18.55 -5.85 -14.76
C VAL A 150 -17.11 -5.86 -14.26
N PRO A 151 -16.56 -4.80 -13.66
CA PRO A 151 -15.24 -4.84 -13.03
C PRO A 151 -15.12 -5.92 -11.95
N PHE A 152 -16.17 -6.16 -11.16
CA PHE A 152 -16.19 -7.21 -10.16
C PHE A 152 -16.06 -8.61 -10.77
N GLU A 153 -16.80 -8.87 -11.85
CA GLU A 153 -16.74 -10.14 -12.58
C GLU A 153 -15.38 -10.35 -13.25
N LEU A 154 -14.81 -9.30 -13.87
CA LEU A 154 -13.45 -9.34 -14.41
C LEU A 154 -12.38 -9.62 -13.36
N ALA A 155 -12.53 -9.06 -12.16
CA ALA A 155 -11.61 -9.34 -11.04
C ALA A 155 -11.67 -10.81 -10.62
N SER A 156 -12.86 -11.43 -10.62
CA SER A 156 -13.00 -12.86 -10.31
C SER A 156 -12.30 -13.76 -11.34
N VAL A 157 -12.45 -13.44 -12.63
CA VAL A 157 -11.75 -14.13 -13.72
C VAL A 157 -10.23 -13.97 -13.57
N LEU A 158 -9.76 -12.77 -13.24
CA LEU A 158 -8.33 -12.51 -13.03
C LEU A 158 -7.74 -13.37 -11.91
N ILE A 159 -8.47 -13.53 -10.80
CA ILE A 159 -8.05 -14.38 -9.69
C ILE A 159 -7.93 -15.85 -10.13
N VAL A 160 -8.91 -16.35 -10.87
CA VAL A 160 -8.88 -17.73 -11.41
C VAL A 160 -7.69 -17.92 -12.35
N VAL A 161 -7.46 -16.99 -13.26
CA VAL A 161 -6.31 -17.04 -14.18
C VAL A 161 -4.98 -16.99 -13.42
N ALA A 162 -4.88 -16.15 -12.38
CA ALA A 162 -3.67 -16.09 -11.55
C ALA A 162 -3.39 -17.41 -10.82
N ILE A 163 -4.42 -18.05 -10.27
CA ILE A 163 -4.29 -19.37 -9.61
C ILE A 163 -3.86 -20.44 -10.64
N LEU A 164 -4.49 -20.49 -11.79
CA LEU A 164 -4.13 -21.43 -12.85
C LEU A 164 -2.72 -21.21 -13.35
N GLY A 165 -2.31 -19.95 -13.53
CA GLY A 165 -0.94 -19.59 -13.92
C GLY A 165 0.09 -20.05 -12.88
N ALA A 166 -0.17 -19.81 -11.60
CA ALA A 166 0.70 -20.26 -10.50
C ALA A 166 0.85 -21.79 -10.48
N VAL A 167 -0.24 -22.53 -10.63
CA VAL A 167 -0.23 -24.01 -10.66
C VAL A 167 0.52 -24.54 -11.89
N LEU A 168 0.30 -23.95 -13.06
CA LEU A 168 0.96 -24.38 -14.31
C LEU A 168 2.48 -24.14 -14.26
N LEU A 169 2.91 -23.00 -13.71
CA LEU A 169 4.33 -22.68 -13.57
C LEU A 169 5.02 -23.53 -12.49
N SER A 170 4.29 -23.93 -11.45
CA SER A 170 4.80 -24.77 -10.37
C SER A 170 4.95 -26.24 -10.76
N LYS A 171 4.27 -26.70 -11.82
CA LYS A 171 4.29 -28.10 -12.25
C LYS A 171 5.66 -28.43 -12.87
N LYS A 172 6.42 -29.33 -12.22
CA LYS A 172 7.62 -29.93 -12.83
C LYS A 172 7.23 -30.66 -14.12
N ARG A 173 7.95 -30.39 -15.21
CA ARG A 173 7.89 -31.28 -16.38
C ARG A 173 8.43 -32.64 -15.96
N VAL A 174 7.58 -33.65 -15.99
CA VAL A 174 7.96 -35.05 -15.88
C VAL A 174 8.53 -35.49 -17.21
#